data_068efdcd282c062a416cda1d7556eca1
#
_entry.id   068efdcd282c062a416cda1d7556eca1
#
_cell.length_a   1.000
_cell.length_b   1.000
_cell.length_c   1.000
_cell.angle_alpha   90.00
_cell.angle_beta   90.00
_cell.angle_gamma   90.00
#
_symmetry.space_group_name_H-M   'P 1'
#
loop_
_entity.id
_entity.type
_entity.pdbx_description
1 polymer ?
#
loop_
_entity_poly.entity_id
_entity_poly.type
_entity_poly.pdbx_seq_one_letter_code
_entity_poly.pdbx_strand_id
1 'polypeptide(L)'
;MTKQLQESWRSPERFGVQGTRVDAVDVSRRVGTRQILQEMKLSIEPGELVAIAGGSGAGKTTLLELLAGLQPPSVGEVRHDGVLLGARVSAESRIGYVPQDDIIHLEMPLRRTLRYAARLRLPAGTSAAEADRVVEETMRDLDLADRAEVPVRALSGGQRKRASIAVELLTRPRLFFLDEPTSGLDPSTAADVMRLLRRLSQRGVTVVLTTHEPAGIDRCDRVVFLARDGHLAFTGSPTEVRRYFGVEDLNEVYERLAGGRTPKMIWAQLFADSLGKSAKPEVRAGSAAPSLPVTRSDVKRTGMVRQWWLLTRRNVDVLVRNRLTLAILLGSPVLVTVMMATLFRRGAFDPGGAADVGPAQIVFWIAFDGFFFGLTYGLLQIVGEMAVFRRERLSGLSVGAYVASKVTALLPVLAIVSAVLLVVLRVLGRLPAVGWDVYGLLFVTIVVEATSALALGLLASAAVSNAAQAALALPMLCFPQVLFGGAIVPVDQMTTPGRLMSLVLSNRHAFDALGRDLDLDRYTATLPAMSVYRDTFHGGTGASLIALASFAVVLTLATVWVLDRRSAPGASRR
;
A
#
# COMPACT_ATOMS: atom_id res chain seq x y z
N MET A 1 2.02 -18.41 39.85
CA MET A 1 2.11 -18.48 38.35
C MET A 1 2.90 -17.34 37.73
N THR A 2 3.29 -16.31 38.45
CA THR A 2 3.93 -15.08 37.93
C THR A 2 5.47 -15.11 37.98
N LYS A 3 6.10 -15.89 38.84
CA LYS A 3 7.58 -15.97 38.93
C LYS A 3 8.22 -16.89 37.88
N GLN A 4 7.60 -18.01 37.55
CA GLN A 4 8.10 -18.94 36.52
C GLN A 4 8.02 -18.37 35.12
N LEU A 5 7.08 -17.46 34.81
CA LEU A 5 6.99 -16.77 33.55
C LEU A 5 8.08 -15.70 33.39
N GLN A 6 8.49 -15.04 34.49
CA GLN A 6 9.60 -14.06 34.44
C GLN A 6 10.97 -14.72 34.28
N GLU A 7 11.18 -15.94 34.81
CA GLU A 7 12.44 -16.68 34.63
C GLU A 7 12.62 -17.28 33.25
N SER A 8 11.51 -17.63 32.55
CA SER A 8 11.59 -18.15 31.17
C SER A 8 12.06 -17.11 30.15
N TRP A 9 12.04 -15.82 30.49
CA TRP A 9 12.47 -14.71 29.65
C TRP A 9 13.94 -14.27 29.88
N ARG A 10 14.58 -14.81 30.92
CA ARG A 10 15.97 -14.46 31.29
C ARG A 10 17.05 -15.27 30.56
N SER A 11 16.69 -16.32 29.83
CA SER A 11 17.67 -17.13 29.12
C SER A 11 17.96 -16.55 27.73
N PRO A 12 19.18 -16.10 27.43
CA PRO A 12 19.61 -15.65 26.09
C PRO A 12 19.40 -16.71 25.01
N GLU A 13 19.40 -17.99 25.42
CA GLU A 13 19.30 -19.14 24.52
C GLU A 13 17.94 -19.28 23.79
N ARG A 14 16.85 -18.65 24.26
CA ARG A 14 15.53 -18.74 23.60
C ARG A 14 15.37 -17.83 22.39
N PHE A 15 16.15 -16.75 22.27
CA PHE A 15 16.11 -15.91 21.08
C PHE A 15 17.17 -16.29 20.05
N GLY A 16 18.26 -17.01 20.40
CA GLY A 16 19.29 -17.53 19.45
C GLY A 16 19.60 -16.60 18.26
N VAL A 17 19.22 -15.33 18.36
CA VAL A 17 19.29 -14.33 17.30
C VAL A 17 20.62 -13.62 17.50
N GLN A 18 21.66 -14.13 16.86
CA GLN A 18 22.83 -13.31 16.60
C GLN A 18 22.40 -12.15 15.71
N GLY A 19 22.58 -10.90 16.18
CA GLY A 19 22.36 -9.70 15.38
C GLY A 19 23.18 -9.75 14.09
N THR A 20 22.85 -8.89 13.16
CA THR A 20 23.51 -8.78 11.87
C THR A 20 24.49 -7.62 11.88
N ARG A 21 25.72 -7.85 11.43
CA ARG A 21 26.71 -6.79 11.15
C ARG A 21 26.30 -6.07 9.88
N VAL A 22 26.40 -4.72 9.86
CA VAL A 22 26.11 -3.89 8.68
C VAL A 22 27.33 -3.03 8.36
N ASP A 23 27.87 -3.19 7.16
CA ASP A 23 28.99 -2.42 6.65
C ASP A 23 28.56 -1.60 5.43
N ALA A 24 28.76 -0.28 5.47
CA ALA A 24 28.68 0.64 4.34
C ALA A 24 30.09 1.04 3.91
N VAL A 25 30.46 0.77 2.66
CA VAL A 25 31.81 1.01 2.13
C VAL A 25 31.69 2.02 0.99
N ASP A 26 32.23 3.22 1.20
CA ASP A 26 32.26 4.34 0.23
C ASP A 26 30.90 4.65 -0.38
N VAL A 27 29.84 4.53 0.42
CA VAL A 27 28.46 4.65 -0.05
C VAL A 27 28.12 6.11 -0.36
N SER A 28 27.72 6.37 -1.60
CA SER A 28 27.19 7.66 -2.03
C SER A 28 25.82 7.50 -2.69
N ARG A 29 24.98 8.52 -2.58
CA ARG A 29 23.64 8.51 -3.18
C ARG A 29 23.34 9.83 -3.86
N ARG A 30 22.95 9.74 -5.15
CA ARG A 30 22.46 10.85 -5.98
C ARG A 30 21.00 10.59 -6.38
N VAL A 31 20.19 11.63 -6.35
CA VAL A 31 18.81 11.61 -6.82
C VAL A 31 18.63 12.75 -7.83
N GLY A 32 18.43 12.41 -9.09
CA GLY A 32 18.53 13.37 -10.18
C GLY A 32 19.92 14.03 -10.23
N THR A 33 19.97 15.36 -10.16
CA THR A 33 21.22 16.13 -10.11
C THR A 33 21.75 16.36 -8.70
N ARG A 34 20.95 16.07 -7.65
CA ARG A 34 21.30 16.37 -6.27
C ARG A 34 22.02 15.19 -5.60
N GLN A 35 23.20 15.47 -5.04
CA GLN A 35 23.89 14.54 -4.15
C GLN A 35 23.23 14.58 -2.77
N ILE A 36 22.85 13.42 -2.24
CA ILE A 36 22.17 13.28 -0.94
C ILE A 36 23.13 12.78 0.12
N LEU A 37 23.99 11.81 -0.22
CA LEU A 37 25.00 11.23 0.67
C LEU A 37 26.33 11.16 -0.05
N GLN A 38 27.42 11.40 0.68
CA GLN A 38 28.78 11.47 0.13
C GLN A 38 29.73 10.57 0.93
N GLU A 39 30.33 9.60 0.23
CA GLU A 39 31.45 8.75 0.69
C GLU A 39 31.31 8.20 2.13
N MET A 40 30.14 7.66 2.43
CA MET A 40 29.84 7.13 3.76
C MET A 40 30.63 5.85 4.04
N LYS A 41 31.42 5.85 5.13
CA LYS A 41 32.05 4.66 5.69
C LYS A 41 31.52 4.42 7.09
N LEU A 42 30.81 3.31 7.28
CA LEU A 42 30.16 3.01 8.55
C LEU A 42 30.13 1.50 8.77
N SER A 43 30.46 1.07 10.00
CA SER A 43 30.32 -0.31 10.44
C SER A 43 29.48 -0.35 11.70
N ILE A 44 28.47 -1.20 11.73
CA ILE A 44 27.55 -1.42 12.85
C ILE A 44 27.71 -2.87 13.30
N GLU A 45 28.02 -3.06 14.58
CA GLU A 45 28.26 -4.41 15.12
C GLU A 45 26.95 -5.11 15.50
N PRO A 46 26.92 -6.45 15.52
CA PRO A 46 25.77 -7.22 15.94
C PRO A 46 25.28 -6.85 17.35
N GLY A 47 23.96 -6.59 17.49
CA GLY A 47 23.35 -6.27 18.78
C GLY A 47 23.54 -4.82 19.24
N GLU A 48 24.18 -3.93 18.45
CA GLU A 48 24.25 -2.50 18.76
C GLU A 48 22.89 -1.81 18.58
N LEU A 49 22.62 -0.82 19.43
CA LEU A 49 21.59 0.20 19.25
C LEU A 49 22.26 1.47 18.71
N VAL A 50 22.02 1.79 17.44
CA VAL A 50 22.66 2.90 16.72
C VAL A 50 21.66 3.98 16.39
N ALA A 51 21.97 5.24 16.72
CA ALA A 51 21.18 6.41 16.31
C ALA A 51 21.87 7.15 15.16
N ILE A 52 21.18 7.35 14.05
CA ILE A 52 21.58 8.25 12.96
C ILE A 52 20.92 9.61 13.24
N ALA A 53 21.72 10.58 13.59
CA ALA A 53 21.32 11.91 14.03
C ALA A 53 21.72 12.99 13.01
N GLY A 54 21.04 14.11 13.01
CA GLY A 54 21.34 15.25 12.14
C GLY A 54 20.11 16.10 11.83
N GLY A 55 20.31 17.27 11.29
CA GLY A 55 19.25 18.21 10.95
C GLY A 55 18.28 17.68 9.88
N SER A 56 17.16 18.39 9.66
CA SER A 56 16.23 18.06 8.58
C SER A 56 16.95 18.18 7.22
N GLY A 57 16.75 17.18 6.34
CA GLY A 57 17.38 17.15 5.02
C GLY A 57 18.87 16.72 5.01
N ALA A 58 19.44 16.27 6.13
CA ALA A 58 20.81 15.77 6.19
C ALA A 58 21.01 14.38 5.52
N GLY A 59 19.94 13.73 5.08
CA GLY A 59 20.03 12.41 4.42
C GLY A 59 19.83 11.20 5.33
N LYS A 60 19.35 11.38 6.58
CA LYS A 60 19.16 10.30 7.57
C LYS A 60 18.30 9.15 7.05
N THR A 61 17.08 9.44 6.58
CA THR A 61 16.19 8.43 5.99
C THR A 61 16.83 7.75 4.79
N THR A 62 17.54 8.51 3.93
CA THR A 62 18.24 7.95 2.78
C THR A 62 19.34 6.98 3.19
N LEU A 63 20.13 7.32 4.21
CA LEU A 63 21.15 6.42 4.76
C LEU A 63 20.50 5.17 5.37
N LEU A 64 19.44 5.34 6.17
CA LEU A 64 18.69 4.22 6.76
C LEU A 64 18.16 3.27 5.69
N GLU A 65 17.55 3.80 4.62
CA GLU A 65 17.02 3.01 3.51
C GLU A 65 18.12 2.28 2.71
N LEU A 66 19.29 2.89 2.53
CA LEU A 66 20.45 2.26 1.91
C LEU A 66 20.97 1.10 2.77
N LEU A 67 21.13 1.33 4.08
CA LEU A 67 21.58 0.29 5.02
C LEU A 67 20.58 -0.85 5.12
N ALA A 68 19.28 -0.55 4.99
CA ALA A 68 18.20 -1.55 4.95
C ALA A 68 18.09 -2.29 3.60
N GLY A 69 18.80 -1.84 2.55
CA GLY A 69 18.70 -2.40 1.20
C GLY A 69 17.41 -2.05 0.46
N LEU A 70 16.68 -1.04 0.93
CA LEU A 70 15.44 -0.57 0.29
C LEU A 70 15.73 0.27 -0.95
N GLN A 71 16.91 0.90 -0.99
CA GLN A 71 17.43 1.62 -2.14
C GLN A 71 18.87 1.18 -2.43
N PRO A 72 19.28 1.06 -3.71
CA PRO A 72 20.67 0.81 -4.03
C PRO A 72 21.51 2.08 -3.87
N PRO A 73 22.77 2.00 -3.47
CA PRO A 73 23.69 3.13 -3.54
C PRO A 73 23.96 3.52 -5.00
N SER A 74 24.34 4.79 -5.26
CA SER A 74 24.82 5.22 -6.57
C SER A 74 26.29 4.86 -6.80
N VAL A 75 27.07 4.86 -5.72
CA VAL A 75 28.49 4.43 -5.68
C VAL A 75 28.70 3.74 -4.34
N GLY A 76 29.66 2.81 -4.29
CA GLY A 76 29.97 2.03 -3.10
C GLY A 76 29.03 0.85 -2.90
N GLU A 77 29.12 0.20 -1.76
CA GLU A 77 28.37 -1.01 -1.45
C GLU A 77 27.97 -1.09 0.02
N VAL A 78 26.85 -1.80 0.27
CA VAL A 78 26.39 -2.16 1.62
C VAL A 78 26.47 -3.68 1.75
N ARG A 79 26.96 -4.16 2.89
CA ARG A 79 27.08 -5.58 3.21
C ARG A 79 26.40 -5.91 4.52
N HIS A 80 25.73 -7.06 4.58
CA HIS A 80 25.19 -7.65 5.80
C HIS A 80 25.92 -8.96 6.09
N ASP A 81 26.54 -9.07 7.27
CA ASP A 81 27.40 -10.21 7.64
C ASP A 81 28.44 -10.55 6.55
N GLY A 82 29.01 -9.50 5.91
CA GLY A 82 29.97 -9.63 4.81
C GLY A 82 29.36 -9.94 3.43
N VAL A 83 28.07 -10.23 3.35
CA VAL A 83 27.36 -10.51 2.10
C VAL A 83 26.89 -9.22 1.44
N LEU A 84 27.25 -9.00 0.17
CA LEU A 84 26.86 -7.82 -0.59
C LEU A 84 25.33 -7.74 -0.74
N LEU A 85 24.79 -6.58 -0.39
CA LEU A 85 23.37 -6.27 -0.59
C LEU A 85 23.12 -6.05 -2.10
N GLY A 86 22.58 -7.05 -2.79
CA GLY A 86 22.19 -6.95 -4.19
C GLY A 86 20.74 -6.45 -4.34
N ALA A 87 20.33 -6.19 -5.60
CA ALA A 87 18.95 -5.76 -5.95
C ALA A 87 17.83 -6.73 -5.50
N ARG A 88 18.16 -7.87 -4.94
CA ARG A 88 17.28 -8.90 -4.39
C ARG A 88 17.53 -9.14 -2.91
N VAL A 89 17.81 -8.11 -2.11
CA VAL A 89 17.74 -8.22 -0.65
C VAL A 89 16.28 -8.31 -0.28
N SER A 90 15.83 -9.44 -0.46
CA SER A 90 14.48 -9.83 -0.16
C SER A 90 14.54 -10.68 1.09
N ALA A 91 13.50 -10.82 1.70
CA ALA A 91 12.90 -11.91 2.44
C ALA A 91 13.76 -13.03 3.06
N GLU A 92 15.03 -13.20 2.71
CA GLU A 92 15.99 -14.11 3.34
C GLU A 92 16.71 -13.43 4.52
N SER A 93 16.96 -12.15 4.45
CA SER A 93 17.41 -11.37 5.59
C SER A 93 16.19 -11.02 6.45
N ARG A 94 16.18 -11.52 7.68
CA ARG A 94 15.17 -11.18 8.69
C ARG A 94 15.33 -9.71 9.11
N ILE A 95 15.02 -8.79 8.18
CA ILE A 95 15.09 -7.34 8.38
C ILE A 95 13.69 -6.83 8.69
N GLY A 96 13.56 -6.06 9.77
CA GLY A 96 12.37 -5.26 10.05
C GLY A 96 12.63 -3.80 9.67
N TYR A 97 11.65 -3.15 9.05
CA TYR A 97 11.72 -1.72 8.72
C TYR A 97 10.43 -1.01 9.13
N VAL A 98 10.55 -0.05 10.04
CA VAL A 98 9.44 0.80 10.49
C VAL A 98 9.63 2.20 9.92
N PRO A 99 8.80 2.65 9.00
CA PRO A 99 8.86 4.00 8.46
C PRO A 99 8.38 5.04 9.48
N GLN A 100 8.61 6.32 9.15
CA GLN A 100 8.21 7.46 9.99
C GLN A 100 6.70 7.46 10.25
N ASP A 101 5.89 7.28 9.20
CA ASP A 101 4.45 7.16 9.31
C ASP A 101 4.01 5.80 9.86
N ASP A 102 2.92 5.78 10.63
CA ASP A 102 2.34 4.55 11.14
C ASP A 102 1.56 3.81 10.04
N ILE A 103 2.27 3.03 9.24
CA ILE A 103 1.71 2.28 8.11
C ILE A 103 1.04 0.99 8.60
N ILE A 104 -0.22 1.10 9.04
CA ILE A 104 -1.01 -0.02 9.57
C ILE A 104 -2.50 0.18 9.24
N HIS A 105 -3.27 -0.90 9.06
CA HIS A 105 -4.71 -0.78 8.84
C HIS A 105 -5.42 -0.25 10.10
N LEU A 106 -6.13 0.87 9.95
CA LEU A 106 -6.71 1.62 11.07
C LEU A 106 -8.08 1.09 11.53
N GLU A 107 -8.84 0.42 10.65
CA GLU A 107 -10.25 0.06 10.86
C GLU A 107 -10.43 -1.19 11.71
N MET A 108 -9.42 -2.05 11.75
CA MET A 108 -9.49 -3.34 12.43
C MET A 108 -8.99 -3.27 13.86
N PRO A 109 -9.47 -4.17 14.78
CA PRO A 109 -8.84 -4.40 16.08
C PRO A 109 -7.36 -4.78 15.90
N LEU A 110 -6.52 -4.34 16.85
CA LEU A 110 -5.08 -4.56 16.83
C LEU A 110 -4.71 -6.04 16.65
N ARG A 111 -5.28 -6.93 17.46
CA ARG A 111 -5.07 -8.39 17.36
C ARG A 111 -5.34 -8.91 15.96
N ARG A 112 -6.45 -8.49 15.34
CA ARG A 112 -6.84 -8.95 14.03
C ARG A 112 -5.89 -8.44 12.94
N THR A 113 -5.44 -7.19 13.04
CA THR A 113 -4.44 -6.60 12.17
C THR A 113 -3.13 -7.37 12.22
N LEU A 114 -2.64 -7.67 13.44
CA LEU A 114 -1.42 -8.45 13.64
C LEU A 114 -1.56 -9.89 13.14
N ARG A 115 -2.74 -10.52 13.31
CA ARG A 115 -3.01 -11.87 12.77
C ARG A 115 -2.90 -11.92 11.24
N TYR A 116 -3.45 -10.95 10.53
CA TYR A 116 -3.29 -10.87 9.06
C TYR A 116 -1.83 -10.68 8.68
N ALA A 117 -1.12 -9.77 9.36
CA ALA A 117 0.30 -9.54 9.12
C ALA A 117 1.14 -10.81 9.39
N ALA A 118 0.89 -11.52 10.50
CA ALA A 118 1.57 -12.77 10.83
C ALA A 118 1.35 -13.86 9.77
N ARG A 119 0.10 -14.06 9.34
CA ARG A 119 -0.23 -15.09 8.33
C ARG A 119 0.35 -14.80 6.94
N LEU A 120 0.59 -13.53 6.61
CA LEU A 120 1.23 -13.13 5.36
C LEU A 120 2.76 -13.24 5.40
N ARG A 121 3.38 -13.01 6.57
CA ARG A 121 4.83 -12.85 6.73
C ARG A 121 5.56 -14.07 7.29
N LEU A 122 4.87 -14.86 8.12
CA LEU A 122 5.44 -16.08 8.66
C LEU A 122 5.60 -17.17 7.60
N PRO A 123 6.51 -18.14 7.78
CA PRO A 123 6.72 -19.25 6.85
C PRO A 123 5.42 -19.97 6.49
N ALA A 124 5.32 -20.48 5.26
CA ALA A 124 4.10 -21.14 4.74
C ALA A 124 3.61 -22.33 5.59
N GLY A 125 4.51 -22.99 6.31
CA GLY A 125 4.21 -24.12 7.21
C GLY A 125 3.68 -23.72 8.60
N THR A 126 3.68 -22.42 8.95
CA THR A 126 3.23 -21.97 10.26
C THR A 126 1.74 -22.23 10.45
N SER A 127 1.38 -22.96 11.51
CA SER A 127 -0.02 -23.23 11.84
C SER A 127 -0.74 -21.96 12.31
N ALA A 128 -2.07 -21.98 12.25
CA ALA A 128 -2.87 -20.84 12.74
C ALA A 128 -2.67 -20.60 14.24
N ALA A 129 -2.58 -21.67 15.02
CA ALA A 129 -2.34 -21.59 16.47
C ALA A 129 -0.95 -21.02 16.81
N GLU A 130 0.06 -21.38 16.03
CA GLU A 130 1.41 -20.84 16.20
C GLU A 130 1.49 -19.36 15.81
N ALA A 131 0.85 -18.97 14.70
CA ALA A 131 0.75 -17.56 14.31
C ALA A 131 0.01 -16.73 15.38
N ASP A 132 -1.07 -17.25 15.93
CA ASP A 132 -1.81 -16.59 17.02
C ASP A 132 -0.96 -16.47 18.29
N ARG A 133 -0.17 -17.49 18.64
CA ARG A 133 0.77 -17.44 19.77
C ARG A 133 1.83 -16.35 19.58
N VAL A 134 2.43 -16.26 18.39
CA VAL A 134 3.40 -15.20 18.06
C VAL A 134 2.79 -13.82 18.20
N VAL A 135 1.53 -13.64 17.76
CA VAL A 135 0.80 -12.36 17.91
C VAL A 135 0.60 -12.02 19.39
N GLU A 136 0.13 -12.97 20.23
CA GLU A 136 -0.09 -12.72 21.66
C GLU A 136 1.23 -12.43 22.40
N GLU A 137 2.30 -13.12 22.06
CA GLU A 137 3.64 -12.86 22.62
C GLU A 137 4.12 -11.45 22.23
N THR A 138 4.01 -11.09 20.95
CA THR A 138 4.41 -9.76 20.46
C THR A 138 3.61 -8.64 21.12
N MET A 139 2.30 -8.80 21.30
CA MET A 139 1.47 -7.80 21.99
C MET A 139 1.87 -7.64 23.46
N ARG A 140 2.20 -8.73 24.14
CA ARG A 140 2.68 -8.68 25.53
C ARG A 140 4.04 -7.99 25.65
N ASP A 141 4.98 -8.30 24.75
CA ASP A 141 6.31 -7.69 24.73
C ASP A 141 6.28 -6.16 24.54
N LEU A 142 5.23 -5.67 23.89
CA LEU A 142 5.04 -4.26 23.55
C LEU A 142 4.04 -3.54 24.47
N ASP A 143 3.59 -4.18 25.54
CA ASP A 143 2.56 -3.65 26.47
C ASP A 143 1.27 -3.22 25.73
N LEU A 144 0.81 -4.05 24.78
CA LEU A 144 -0.39 -3.84 23.96
C LEU A 144 -1.49 -4.89 24.18
N ALA A 145 -1.28 -5.83 25.11
CA ALA A 145 -2.22 -6.94 25.36
C ALA A 145 -3.62 -6.45 25.75
N ASP A 146 -3.71 -5.42 26.60
CA ASP A 146 -4.97 -4.81 27.06
C ASP A 146 -5.68 -4.00 25.95
N ARG A 147 -5.03 -3.78 24.83
CA ARG A 147 -5.55 -3.04 23.66
C ARG A 147 -5.85 -3.95 22.47
N ALA A 148 -5.79 -5.25 22.65
CA ALA A 148 -5.94 -6.24 21.59
C ALA A 148 -7.22 -6.09 20.76
N GLU A 149 -8.34 -5.79 21.39
CA GLU A 149 -9.64 -5.63 20.72
C GLU A 149 -9.97 -4.17 20.35
N VAL A 150 -9.08 -3.23 20.67
CA VAL A 150 -9.25 -1.82 20.32
C VAL A 150 -8.92 -1.62 18.84
N PRO A 151 -9.78 -0.94 18.03
CA PRO A 151 -9.45 -0.56 16.68
C PRO A 151 -8.18 0.30 16.64
N VAL A 152 -7.29 0.05 15.67
CA VAL A 152 -5.99 0.74 15.60
C VAL A 152 -6.14 2.26 15.54
N ARG A 153 -7.18 2.78 14.88
CA ARG A 153 -7.49 4.22 14.82
C ARG A 153 -7.76 4.86 16.20
N ALA A 154 -8.20 4.06 17.17
CA ALA A 154 -8.53 4.53 18.53
C ALA A 154 -7.35 4.41 19.51
N LEU A 155 -6.20 3.90 19.07
CA LEU A 155 -4.97 3.86 19.84
C LEU A 155 -4.35 5.26 19.94
N SER A 156 -3.70 5.55 21.09
CA SER A 156 -2.87 6.76 21.23
C SER A 156 -1.68 6.73 20.25
N GLY A 157 -1.03 7.87 19.99
CA GLY A 157 0.13 7.95 19.11
C GLY A 157 1.21 6.93 19.47
N GLY A 158 1.61 6.87 20.74
CA GLY A 158 2.60 5.91 21.21
C GLY A 158 2.16 4.45 21.12
N GLN A 159 0.88 4.16 21.41
CA GLN A 159 0.32 2.81 21.22
C GLN A 159 0.31 2.42 19.74
N ARG A 160 -0.02 3.35 18.85
CA ARG A 160 -0.01 3.13 17.40
C ARG A 160 1.40 2.91 16.87
N LYS A 161 2.39 3.69 17.35
CA LYS A 161 3.80 3.47 17.03
C LYS A 161 4.27 2.08 17.48
N ARG A 162 3.95 1.68 18.71
CA ARG A 162 4.23 0.30 19.19
C ARG A 162 3.51 -0.77 18.36
N ALA A 163 2.28 -0.51 17.90
CA ALA A 163 1.57 -1.41 16.99
C ALA A 163 2.26 -1.53 15.62
N SER A 164 2.80 -0.42 15.07
CA SER A 164 3.60 -0.45 13.85
C SER A 164 4.90 -1.25 14.01
N ILE A 165 5.56 -1.10 15.16
CA ILE A 165 6.73 -1.91 15.55
C ILE A 165 6.34 -3.39 15.68
N ALA A 166 5.17 -3.70 16.28
CA ALA A 166 4.67 -5.06 16.45
C ALA A 166 4.60 -5.83 15.14
N VAL A 167 4.12 -5.19 14.07
CA VAL A 167 4.00 -5.82 12.73
C VAL A 167 5.35 -6.32 12.22
N GLU A 168 6.43 -5.61 12.49
CA GLU A 168 7.77 -6.02 12.06
C GLU A 168 8.37 -7.08 12.99
N LEU A 169 8.09 -7.00 14.30
CA LEU A 169 8.61 -7.96 15.27
C LEU A 169 7.99 -9.36 15.15
N LEU A 170 6.83 -9.51 14.49
CA LEU A 170 6.22 -10.82 14.20
C LEU A 170 7.19 -11.81 13.54
N THR A 171 8.11 -11.32 12.71
CA THR A 171 9.09 -12.14 11.99
C THR A 171 10.38 -12.37 12.76
N ARG A 172 10.51 -11.81 13.98
CA ARG A 172 11.71 -11.85 14.82
C ARG A 172 12.97 -11.47 14.03
N PRO A 173 13.06 -10.19 13.59
CA PRO A 173 14.17 -9.74 12.76
C PRO A 173 15.49 -9.77 13.53
N ARG A 174 16.60 -10.01 12.82
CA ARG A 174 17.98 -9.89 13.35
C ARG A 174 18.50 -8.46 13.27
N LEU A 175 17.94 -7.70 12.33
CA LEU A 175 18.30 -6.33 12.03
C LEU A 175 17.04 -5.49 11.91
N PHE A 176 16.97 -4.39 12.65
CA PHE A 176 15.77 -3.61 12.80
C PHE A 176 16.03 -2.12 12.55
N PHE A 177 15.43 -1.59 11.50
CA PHE A 177 15.54 -0.20 11.09
C PHE A 177 14.27 0.57 11.43
N LEU A 178 14.41 1.77 12.04
CA LEU A 178 13.29 2.62 12.40
C LEU A 178 13.55 4.06 11.97
N ASP A 179 12.66 4.61 11.18
CA ASP A 179 12.73 6.01 10.77
C ASP A 179 11.94 6.88 11.73
N GLU A 180 12.64 7.75 12.47
CA GLU A 180 12.10 8.67 13.47
C GLU A 180 11.05 8.05 14.43
N PRO A 181 11.38 6.97 15.16
CA PRO A 181 10.39 6.22 15.95
C PRO A 181 9.79 7.01 17.11
N THR A 182 10.37 8.12 17.51
CA THR A 182 9.93 8.96 18.63
C THR A 182 9.27 10.27 18.19
N SER A 183 9.29 10.56 16.89
CA SER A 183 8.75 11.82 16.36
C SER A 183 7.25 11.97 16.64
N GLY A 184 6.84 13.15 17.12
CA GLY A 184 5.45 13.47 17.44
C GLY A 184 4.89 12.79 18.70
N LEU A 185 5.74 12.14 19.50
CA LEU A 185 5.37 11.54 20.79
C LEU A 185 5.68 12.52 21.94
N ASP A 186 4.91 12.43 23.01
CA ASP A 186 5.29 13.12 24.24
C ASP A 186 6.57 12.52 24.86
N PRO A 187 7.34 13.29 25.68
CA PRO A 187 8.63 12.84 26.17
C PRO A 187 8.61 11.53 26.95
N SER A 188 7.53 11.25 27.69
CA SER A 188 7.41 10.00 28.46
C SER A 188 7.22 8.80 27.54
N THR A 189 6.36 8.92 26.56
CA THR A 189 6.11 7.89 25.54
C THR A 189 7.32 7.66 24.64
N ALA A 190 8.04 8.73 24.24
CA ALA A 190 9.28 8.63 23.50
C ALA A 190 10.36 7.86 24.29
N ALA A 191 10.48 8.13 25.59
CA ALA A 191 11.38 7.40 26.48
C ALA A 191 11.01 5.91 26.61
N ASP A 192 9.70 5.56 26.58
CA ASP A 192 9.23 4.18 26.60
C ASP A 192 9.62 3.43 25.33
N VAL A 193 9.45 4.07 24.16
CA VAL A 193 9.89 3.51 22.86
C VAL A 193 11.40 3.27 22.87
N MET A 194 12.20 4.24 23.33
CA MET A 194 13.67 4.06 23.43
C MET A 194 14.06 2.94 24.39
N ARG A 195 13.37 2.80 25.54
CA ARG A 195 13.58 1.67 26.45
C ARG A 195 13.25 0.32 25.80
N LEU A 196 12.20 0.27 25.01
CA LEU A 196 11.84 -0.91 24.22
C LEU A 196 12.95 -1.28 23.24
N LEU A 197 13.43 -0.31 22.44
CA LEU A 197 14.49 -0.54 21.44
C LEU A 197 15.80 -1.00 22.13
N ARG A 198 16.13 -0.42 23.29
CA ARG A 198 17.27 -0.86 24.11
C ARG A 198 17.13 -2.31 24.57
N ARG A 199 15.93 -2.71 25.03
CA ARG A 199 15.67 -4.12 25.40
C ARG A 199 15.86 -5.07 24.21
N LEU A 200 15.44 -4.66 23.00
CA LEU A 200 15.62 -5.47 21.79
C LEU A 200 17.11 -5.65 21.47
N SER A 201 17.91 -4.58 21.53
CA SER A 201 19.35 -4.67 21.29
C SER A 201 20.06 -5.56 22.31
N GLN A 202 19.71 -5.44 23.59
CA GLN A 202 20.23 -6.30 24.67
C GLN A 202 19.86 -7.78 24.49
N ARG A 203 18.83 -8.09 23.71
CA ARG A 203 18.46 -9.45 23.31
C ARG A 203 19.16 -9.93 22.04
N GLY A 204 20.14 -9.16 21.56
CA GLY A 204 20.98 -9.50 20.41
C GLY A 204 20.48 -8.99 19.06
N VAL A 205 19.38 -8.24 18.96
CA VAL A 205 18.91 -7.63 17.72
C VAL A 205 19.74 -6.38 17.42
N THR A 206 20.31 -6.25 16.22
CA THR A 206 20.93 -5.00 15.79
C THR A 206 19.82 -3.98 15.48
N VAL A 207 19.83 -2.82 16.13
CA VAL A 207 18.80 -1.79 15.99
C VAL A 207 19.41 -0.49 15.48
N VAL A 208 18.90 0.03 14.37
CA VAL A 208 19.34 1.29 13.77
C VAL A 208 18.13 2.22 13.65
N LEU A 209 18.20 3.39 14.26
CA LEU A 209 17.13 4.38 14.18
C LEU A 209 17.64 5.72 13.66
N THR A 210 16.75 6.49 13.04
CA THR A 210 17.01 7.91 12.76
C THR A 210 16.35 8.78 13.82
N THR A 211 16.95 9.91 14.13
CA THR A 211 16.35 10.92 14.99
C THR A 211 16.82 12.32 14.64
N HIS A 212 15.98 13.31 14.87
CA HIS A 212 16.34 14.72 14.86
C HIS A 212 16.30 15.33 16.28
N GLU A 213 15.94 14.50 17.29
CA GLU A 213 15.86 14.91 18.69
C GLU A 213 17.01 14.27 19.48
N PRO A 214 17.71 15.03 20.34
CA PRO A 214 18.78 14.52 21.19
C PRO A 214 18.28 13.58 22.29
N ALA A 215 17.00 13.72 22.67
CA ALA A 215 16.41 12.95 23.74
C ALA A 215 16.49 11.45 23.47
N GLY A 216 17.15 10.70 24.34
CA GLY A 216 17.29 9.25 24.23
C GLY A 216 18.53 8.77 23.47
N ILE A 217 19.32 9.63 22.83
CA ILE A 217 20.60 9.28 22.20
C ILE A 217 21.57 8.67 23.22
N ASP A 218 21.56 9.12 24.47
CA ASP A 218 22.37 8.60 25.56
C ASP A 218 22.14 7.11 25.87
N ARG A 219 21.03 6.54 25.39
CA ARG A 219 20.71 5.13 25.52
C ARG A 219 21.29 4.26 24.41
N CYS A 220 21.84 4.90 23.35
CA CYS A 220 22.42 4.22 22.21
C CYS A 220 23.89 3.82 22.50
N ASP A 221 24.33 2.73 21.90
CA ASP A 221 25.72 2.30 21.97
C ASP A 221 26.59 3.18 21.06
N ARG A 222 26.01 3.60 19.92
CA ARG A 222 26.69 4.40 18.90
C ARG A 222 25.78 5.47 18.34
N VAL A 223 26.36 6.60 17.99
CA VAL A 223 25.69 7.72 17.32
C VAL A 223 26.44 8.04 16.04
N VAL A 224 25.69 8.24 14.96
CA VAL A 224 26.20 8.65 13.65
C VAL A 224 25.60 10.02 13.36
N PHE A 225 26.41 11.09 13.40
CA PHE A 225 25.97 12.43 13.06
C PHE A 225 26.21 12.73 11.59
N LEU A 226 25.14 13.14 10.91
CA LEU A 226 25.19 13.63 9.53
C LEU A 226 25.13 15.15 9.51
N ALA A 227 26.10 15.77 8.82
CA ALA A 227 26.05 17.18 8.46
C ALA A 227 25.10 17.40 7.29
N ARG A 228 24.73 18.66 7.03
CA ARG A 228 23.97 19.02 5.81
C ARG A 228 24.74 18.52 4.58
N ASP A 229 23.97 18.18 3.52
CA ASP A 229 24.47 17.66 2.25
C ASP A 229 25.10 16.25 2.34
N GLY A 230 24.77 15.51 3.41
CA GLY A 230 25.01 14.06 3.51
C GLY A 230 26.46 13.67 3.78
N HIS A 231 27.22 14.50 4.46
CA HIS A 231 28.55 14.15 4.95
C HIS A 231 28.49 13.50 6.34
N LEU A 232 29.33 12.51 6.57
CA LEU A 232 29.56 11.93 7.91
C LEU A 232 30.36 12.93 8.74
N ALA A 233 29.75 13.50 9.78
CA ALA A 233 30.40 14.45 10.69
C ALA A 233 31.06 13.75 11.89
N PHE A 234 30.48 12.65 12.36
CA PHE A 234 30.99 11.90 13.49
C PHE A 234 30.34 10.51 13.58
N THR A 235 31.08 9.53 14.08
CA THR A 235 30.55 8.24 14.57
C THR A 235 31.31 7.81 15.81
N GLY A 236 30.60 7.44 16.88
CA GLY A 236 31.17 6.99 18.14
C GLY A 236 30.11 6.88 19.23
N SER A 237 30.53 6.66 20.48
CA SER A 237 29.63 6.61 21.64
C SER A 237 29.08 8.02 21.99
N PRO A 238 27.94 8.12 22.68
CA PRO A 238 27.39 9.42 23.13
C PRO A 238 28.38 10.26 23.96
N THR A 239 29.24 9.62 24.75
CA THR A 239 30.30 10.31 25.53
C THR A 239 31.39 10.87 24.64
N GLU A 240 31.78 10.15 23.58
CA GLU A 240 32.78 10.63 22.60
C GLU A 240 32.22 11.80 21.78
N VAL A 241 30.91 11.83 21.47
CA VAL A 241 30.24 12.98 20.80
C VAL A 241 30.50 14.25 21.60
N ARG A 242 30.18 14.25 22.92
CA ARG A 242 30.35 15.44 23.76
C ARG A 242 31.78 15.94 23.77
N ARG A 243 32.74 15.01 23.88
CA ARG A 243 34.18 15.33 23.85
C ARG A 243 34.61 15.91 22.50
N TYR A 244 34.16 15.27 21.39
CA TYR A 244 34.57 15.68 20.05
C TYR A 244 34.05 17.06 19.68
N PHE A 245 32.76 17.33 19.94
CA PHE A 245 32.16 18.63 19.67
C PHE A 245 32.42 19.67 20.77
N GLY A 246 33.00 19.29 21.92
CA GLY A 246 33.25 20.23 23.04
C GLY A 246 31.95 20.80 23.61
N VAL A 247 30.93 19.98 23.77
CA VAL A 247 29.60 20.40 24.24
C VAL A 247 29.16 19.53 25.45
N GLU A 248 28.37 20.10 26.33
CA GLU A 248 27.72 19.36 27.42
C GLU A 248 26.37 18.84 26.98
N ASP A 249 25.60 19.67 26.25
CA ASP A 249 24.28 19.30 25.70
C ASP A 249 24.40 18.90 24.24
N LEU A 250 23.79 17.76 23.91
CA LEU A 250 23.71 17.25 22.52
C LEU A 250 22.88 18.17 21.59
N ASN A 251 22.03 19.04 22.13
CA ASN A 251 21.32 20.05 21.34
C ASN A 251 22.30 21.00 20.63
N GLU A 252 23.39 21.38 21.28
CA GLU A 252 24.41 22.26 20.71
C GLU A 252 25.11 21.64 19.48
N VAL A 253 25.17 20.31 19.40
CA VAL A 253 25.72 19.62 18.22
C VAL A 253 24.90 19.95 16.97
N TYR A 254 23.56 19.95 17.11
CA TYR A 254 22.67 20.28 15.99
C TYR A 254 22.85 21.73 15.54
N GLU A 255 23.02 22.67 16.47
CA GLU A 255 23.27 24.06 16.16
C GLU A 255 24.62 24.23 15.45
N ARG A 256 25.69 23.59 15.92
CA ARG A 256 27.01 23.60 15.28
C ARG A 256 26.99 23.01 13.86
N LEU A 257 26.25 21.93 13.64
CA LEU A 257 26.09 21.31 12.32
C LEU A 257 25.15 22.11 11.39
N ALA A 258 24.22 22.90 11.94
CA ALA A 258 23.22 23.64 11.16
C ALA A 258 23.69 25.02 10.73
N GLY A 259 24.42 25.77 11.58
CA GLY A 259 24.55 27.20 11.48
C GLY A 259 25.97 27.77 11.56
N GLY A 260 27.03 26.97 11.65
CA GLY A 260 28.38 27.49 11.89
C GLY A 260 28.99 28.24 10.71
N ARG A 261 29.80 29.29 11.03
CA ARG A 261 30.76 29.96 10.11
C ARG A 261 31.76 28.97 9.50
N THR A 262 31.73 27.71 9.93
CA THR A 262 32.60 26.62 9.50
C THR A 262 32.02 26.00 8.23
N PRO A 263 32.74 25.98 7.09
CA PRO A 263 32.27 25.31 5.88
C PRO A 263 31.93 23.83 6.16
N LYS A 264 30.86 23.36 5.61
CA LYS A 264 30.26 22.03 5.88
C LYS A 264 31.21 20.85 5.62
N MET A 265 32.15 21.01 4.69
CA MET A 265 33.20 20.01 4.40
C MET A 265 34.23 19.86 5.55
N ILE A 266 34.40 20.88 6.40
CA ILE A 266 35.41 20.86 7.46
C ILE A 266 35.08 19.80 8.51
N TRP A 267 33.80 19.55 8.84
CA TRP A 267 33.45 18.50 9.81
C TRP A 267 33.82 17.11 9.31
N ALA A 268 33.63 16.81 8.03
CA ALA A 268 34.05 15.54 7.43
C ALA A 268 35.59 15.42 7.41
N GLN A 269 36.30 16.51 7.10
CA GLN A 269 37.76 16.55 7.14
C GLN A 269 38.29 16.42 8.56
N LEU A 270 37.78 17.19 9.52
CA LEU A 270 38.15 17.09 10.93
C LEU A 270 37.92 15.67 11.48
N PHE A 271 36.83 15.03 11.08
CA PHE A 271 36.56 13.66 11.49
C PHE A 271 37.53 12.67 10.82
N ALA A 272 37.80 12.81 9.53
CA ALA A 272 38.81 12.02 8.82
C ALA A 272 40.22 12.18 9.43
N ASP A 273 40.61 13.42 9.79
CA ASP A 273 41.88 13.73 10.45
C ASP A 273 41.94 13.16 11.88
N SER A 274 40.81 13.13 12.58
CA SER A 274 40.72 12.50 13.91
C SER A 274 40.88 10.99 13.85
N LEU A 275 40.35 10.33 12.81
CA LEU A 275 40.52 8.91 12.53
C LEU A 275 41.95 8.58 12.11
N GLY A 276 42.66 9.49 11.41
CA GLY A 276 44.04 9.35 11.03
C GLY A 276 45.02 9.41 12.20
N LYS A 277 44.62 10.05 13.33
CA LYS A 277 45.41 10.13 14.57
C LYS A 277 45.11 9.03 15.60
N SER A 278 43.93 8.45 15.54
CA SER A 278 43.58 7.23 16.30
C SER A 278 43.44 6.11 15.31
N ALA A 279 44.24 5.04 15.49
CA ALA A 279 44.37 3.90 14.60
C ALA A 279 43.15 3.70 13.69
N LYS A 280 43.41 3.68 12.35
CA LYS A 280 42.42 3.38 11.31
C LYS A 280 41.39 2.39 11.87
N PRO A 281 40.09 2.62 11.72
CA PRO A 281 39.15 1.54 11.82
C PRO A 281 39.61 0.56 10.73
N GLU A 282 40.34 -0.46 11.15
CA GLU A 282 40.56 -1.59 10.29
C GLU A 282 39.16 -2.07 9.88
N VAL A 283 38.76 -1.74 8.66
CA VAL A 283 37.94 -2.65 7.90
C VAL A 283 38.79 -3.88 7.83
N ARG A 284 38.73 -4.73 8.87
CA ARG A 284 39.38 -6.04 8.85
C ARG A 284 38.78 -6.72 7.63
N ALA A 285 39.54 -6.64 6.54
CA ALA A 285 39.37 -7.55 5.42
C ALA A 285 39.37 -8.94 6.07
N GLY A 286 38.16 -9.49 6.20
CA GLY A 286 37.80 -10.69 6.90
C GLY A 286 38.98 -11.55 7.34
N SER A 287 39.21 -11.64 8.63
CA SER A 287 39.27 -12.98 9.16
C SER A 287 37.95 -13.62 8.80
N ALA A 288 37.96 -14.40 7.74
CA ALA A 288 36.87 -15.27 7.41
C ALA A 288 36.69 -16.18 8.63
N ALA A 289 35.86 -15.76 9.58
CA ALA A 289 35.20 -16.74 10.41
C ALA A 289 34.59 -17.72 9.40
N PRO A 290 34.88 -19.04 9.56
CA PRO A 290 34.39 -20.01 8.59
C PRO A 290 32.92 -19.69 8.36
N SER A 291 32.62 -19.26 7.17
CA SER A 291 31.23 -19.05 6.73
C SER A 291 30.57 -20.39 6.98
N LEU A 292 29.91 -20.53 8.13
CA LEU A 292 28.92 -21.58 8.26
C LEU A 292 28.09 -21.47 6.99
N PRO A 293 28.02 -22.57 6.20
CA PRO A 293 27.24 -22.50 4.98
C PRO A 293 25.91 -21.90 5.39
N VAL A 294 25.61 -20.71 4.87
CA VAL A 294 24.26 -20.14 4.96
C VAL A 294 23.42 -21.20 4.27
N THR A 295 22.94 -22.14 5.07
CA THR A 295 21.94 -23.08 4.60
C THR A 295 20.84 -22.16 4.10
N ARG A 296 20.76 -22.06 2.77
CA ARG A 296 19.60 -21.48 2.09
C ARG A 296 18.40 -22.19 2.70
N SER A 297 17.89 -21.64 3.79
CA SER A 297 16.60 -22.09 4.26
C SER A 297 15.65 -21.60 3.17
N ASP A 298 15.29 -22.52 2.27
CA ASP A 298 14.16 -22.37 1.37
C ASP A 298 12.90 -22.17 2.23
N VAL A 299 12.77 -20.99 2.84
CA VAL A 299 11.57 -20.60 3.55
C VAL A 299 10.49 -20.46 2.48
N LYS A 300 9.78 -21.56 2.24
CA LYS A 300 8.64 -21.58 1.31
C LYS A 300 7.71 -20.44 1.70
N ARG A 301 7.62 -19.45 0.84
CA ARG A 301 6.69 -18.34 0.99
C ARG A 301 5.26 -18.82 0.88
N THR A 302 4.35 -18.10 1.50
CA THR A 302 2.92 -18.31 1.33
C THR A 302 2.57 -18.24 -0.16
N GLY A 303 1.98 -19.31 -0.71
CA GLY A 303 1.61 -19.39 -2.13
C GLY A 303 0.63 -18.28 -2.53
N MET A 304 0.62 -17.91 -3.81
CA MET A 304 -0.19 -16.81 -4.37
C MET A 304 -1.70 -16.99 -4.06
N VAL A 305 -2.23 -18.21 -4.16
CA VAL A 305 -3.65 -18.50 -3.87
C VAL A 305 -3.98 -18.27 -2.39
N ARG A 306 -3.09 -18.68 -1.47
CA ARG A 306 -3.29 -18.45 -0.04
C ARG A 306 -3.20 -16.96 0.30
N GLN A 307 -2.27 -16.23 -0.34
CA GLN A 307 -2.19 -14.76 -0.20
C GLN A 307 -3.48 -14.10 -0.69
N TRP A 308 -3.95 -14.45 -1.89
CA TRP A 308 -5.21 -13.95 -2.44
C TRP A 308 -6.38 -14.15 -1.48
N TRP A 309 -6.55 -15.37 -0.94
CA TRP A 309 -7.63 -15.67 0.01
C TRP A 309 -7.53 -14.85 1.31
N LEU A 310 -6.33 -14.76 1.89
CA LEU A 310 -6.09 -13.97 3.11
C LEU A 310 -6.38 -12.49 2.89
N LEU A 311 -5.95 -11.94 1.76
CA LEU A 311 -6.18 -10.55 1.39
C LEU A 311 -7.64 -10.27 1.10
N THR A 312 -8.34 -11.17 0.40
CA THR A 312 -9.78 -11.06 0.17
C THR A 312 -10.54 -10.99 1.50
N ARG A 313 -10.24 -11.92 2.41
CA ARG A 313 -10.87 -11.91 3.75
C ARG A 313 -10.55 -10.63 4.52
N ARG A 314 -9.32 -10.14 4.45
CA ARG A 314 -8.91 -8.86 5.07
C ARG A 314 -9.70 -7.70 4.46
N ASN A 315 -9.80 -7.62 3.15
CA ASN A 315 -10.52 -6.55 2.47
C ASN A 315 -12.01 -6.54 2.85
N VAL A 316 -12.65 -7.69 2.94
CA VAL A 316 -14.04 -7.81 3.42
C VAL A 316 -14.15 -7.37 4.89
N ASP A 317 -13.22 -7.79 5.75
CA ASP A 317 -13.18 -7.37 7.15
C ASP A 317 -13.05 -5.84 7.32
N VAL A 318 -12.19 -5.20 6.51
CA VAL A 318 -12.02 -3.74 6.48
C VAL A 318 -13.30 -3.06 6.00
N LEU A 319 -13.88 -3.56 4.91
CA LEU A 319 -15.09 -3.00 4.29
C LEU A 319 -16.28 -3.00 5.26
N VAL A 320 -16.56 -4.15 5.89
CA VAL A 320 -17.69 -4.30 6.82
C VAL A 320 -17.52 -3.44 8.08
N ARG A 321 -16.28 -3.16 8.51
CA ARG A 321 -16.00 -2.36 9.70
C ARG A 321 -15.96 -0.86 9.43
N ASN A 322 -15.72 -0.45 8.22
CA ASN A 322 -15.78 0.95 7.83
C ASN A 322 -17.23 1.36 7.54
N ARG A 323 -17.95 1.71 8.62
CA ARG A 323 -19.40 2.06 8.55
C ARG A 323 -19.71 3.17 7.55
N LEU A 324 -18.83 4.17 7.43
CA LEU A 324 -19.03 5.28 6.50
C LEU A 324 -18.90 4.81 5.05
N THR A 325 -17.85 4.07 4.74
CA THR A 325 -17.67 3.48 3.40
C THR A 325 -18.83 2.55 3.05
N LEU A 326 -19.25 1.70 4.00
CA LEU A 326 -20.38 0.80 3.79
C LEU A 326 -21.69 1.57 3.57
N ALA A 327 -21.93 2.64 4.33
CA ALA A 327 -23.12 3.49 4.18
C ALA A 327 -23.13 4.20 2.80
N ILE A 328 -21.98 4.67 2.32
CA ILE A 328 -21.85 5.27 0.98
C ILE A 328 -22.07 4.20 -0.10
N LEU A 329 -21.44 3.04 0.03
CA LEU A 329 -21.57 1.91 -0.90
C LEU A 329 -23.00 1.41 -1.06
N LEU A 330 -23.78 1.39 0.01
CA LEU A 330 -25.18 0.96 -0.01
C LEU A 330 -26.16 2.10 -0.27
N GLY A 331 -25.82 3.30 0.17
CA GLY A 331 -26.70 4.48 0.04
C GLY A 331 -26.66 5.10 -1.35
N SER A 332 -25.51 5.11 -2.03
CA SER A 332 -25.40 5.71 -3.37
C SER A 332 -26.26 5.01 -4.42
N PRO A 333 -26.36 3.66 -4.49
CA PRO A 333 -27.28 3.00 -5.41
C PRO A 333 -28.76 3.33 -5.14
N VAL A 334 -29.12 3.43 -3.86
CA VAL A 334 -30.50 3.82 -3.49
C VAL A 334 -30.81 5.21 -4.01
N LEU A 335 -29.90 6.18 -3.82
CA LEU A 335 -30.07 7.54 -4.32
C LEU A 335 -30.22 7.56 -5.86
N VAL A 336 -29.34 6.85 -6.58
CA VAL A 336 -29.40 6.79 -8.05
C VAL A 336 -30.69 6.13 -8.51
N THR A 337 -31.12 5.04 -7.87
CA THR A 337 -32.38 4.38 -8.20
C THR A 337 -33.57 5.31 -7.97
N VAL A 338 -33.58 6.10 -6.90
CA VAL A 338 -34.64 7.12 -6.66
C VAL A 338 -34.60 8.19 -7.74
N MET A 339 -33.43 8.68 -8.14
CA MET A 339 -33.29 9.63 -9.24
C MET A 339 -33.84 9.07 -10.56
N MET A 340 -33.50 7.83 -10.91
CA MET A 340 -34.03 7.14 -12.09
C MET A 340 -35.56 7.01 -12.03
N ALA A 341 -36.07 6.62 -10.86
CA ALA A 341 -37.52 6.48 -10.66
C ALA A 341 -38.30 7.81 -10.76
N THR A 342 -37.65 8.92 -10.41
CA THR A 342 -38.26 10.27 -10.53
C THR A 342 -38.09 10.86 -11.93
N LEU A 343 -37.01 10.56 -12.61
CA LEU A 343 -36.71 11.08 -13.95
C LEU A 343 -37.59 10.42 -15.02
N PHE A 344 -37.77 9.10 -14.97
CA PHE A 344 -38.45 8.35 -15.99
C PHE A 344 -39.90 8.02 -15.59
N ARG A 345 -40.86 8.23 -16.54
CA ARG A 345 -42.28 7.89 -16.36
C ARG A 345 -42.48 6.37 -16.41
N ARG A 346 -43.60 5.92 -15.83
CA ARG A 346 -44.05 4.51 -15.99
C ARG A 346 -44.49 4.28 -17.43
N GLY A 347 -44.34 3.05 -17.91
CA GLY A 347 -44.81 2.66 -19.24
C GLY A 347 -43.98 3.22 -20.41
N ALA A 348 -42.73 3.59 -20.19
CA ALA A 348 -41.82 4.03 -21.27
C ALA A 348 -41.61 2.97 -22.37
N PHE A 349 -41.88 1.70 -22.05
CA PHE A 349 -41.81 0.56 -22.97
C PHE A 349 -43.18 0.11 -23.49
N ASP A 350 -44.28 0.81 -23.17
CA ASP A 350 -45.61 0.43 -23.64
C ASP A 350 -45.88 0.98 -25.05
N PRO A 351 -46.40 0.16 -25.98
CA PRO A 351 -46.80 0.64 -27.30
C PRO A 351 -47.91 1.72 -27.18
N GLY A 352 -47.63 2.92 -27.62
CA GLY A 352 -48.57 4.06 -27.53
C GLY A 352 -48.40 4.96 -26.29
N GLY A 353 -47.39 4.68 -25.43
CA GLY A 353 -46.99 5.58 -24.35
C GLY A 353 -46.46 6.90 -24.92
N ALA A 354 -46.97 8.04 -24.42
CA ALA A 354 -46.50 9.38 -24.79
C ALA A 354 -45.14 9.69 -24.13
N ALA A 355 -44.12 8.86 -24.40
CA ALA A 355 -42.77 9.04 -23.86
C ALA A 355 -41.90 9.74 -24.91
N ASP A 356 -41.70 11.05 -24.73
CA ASP A 356 -40.73 11.84 -25.48
C ASP A 356 -39.30 11.34 -25.24
N VAL A 357 -39.06 10.59 -24.14
CA VAL A 357 -37.79 9.99 -23.75
C VAL A 357 -37.87 8.51 -23.98
N GLY A 358 -37.20 8.03 -25.02
CA GLY A 358 -37.29 6.66 -25.46
C GLY A 358 -36.63 5.63 -24.51
N PRO A 359 -36.98 4.35 -24.66
CA PRO A 359 -36.39 3.22 -23.92
C PRO A 359 -34.86 3.18 -23.96
N ALA A 360 -34.26 3.66 -25.05
CA ALA A 360 -32.79 3.73 -25.21
C ALA A 360 -32.11 4.56 -24.11
N GLN A 361 -32.73 5.67 -23.68
CA GLN A 361 -32.13 6.48 -22.62
C GLN A 361 -32.17 5.77 -21.26
N ILE A 362 -33.25 5.06 -20.95
CA ILE A 362 -33.35 4.27 -19.72
C ILE A 362 -32.23 3.20 -19.69
N VAL A 363 -32.08 2.48 -20.79
CA VAL A 363 -31.06 1.44 -20.94
C VAL A 363 -29.66 2.00 -20.85
N PHE A 364 -29.42 3.16 -21.46
CA PHE A 364 -28.13 3.84 -21.36
C PHE A 364 -27.77 4.21 -19.92
N TRP A 365 -28.70 4.79 -19.17
CA TRP A 365 -28.43 5.16 -17.79
C TRP A 365 -28.24 3.93 -16.89
N ILE A 366 -28.90 2.82 -17.16
CA ILE A 366 -28.65 1.54 -16.46
C ILE A 366 -27.23 1.03 -16.75
N ALA A 367 -26.77 1.09 -18.01
CA ALA A 367 -25.40 0.75 -18.37
C ALA A 367 -24.39 1.67 -17.66
N PHE A 368 -24.66 2.99 -17.70
CA PHE A 368 -23.82 3.99 -17.06
C PHE A 368 -23.79 3.86 -15.53
N ASP A 369 -24.88 3.46 -14.88
CA ASP A 369 -24.89 3.18 -13.45
C ASP A 369 -23.92 2.03 -13.09
N GLY A 370 -23.93 0.96 -13.87
CA GLY A 370 -22.95 -0.13 -13.70
C GLY A 370 -21.51 0.37 -13.82
N PHE A 371 -21.23 1.18 -14.85
CA PHE A 371 -19.93 1.82 -15.04
C PHE A 371 -19.56 2.71 -13.87
N PHE A 372 -20.44 3.62 -13.46
CA PHE A 372 -20.21 4.62 -12.41
C PHE A 372 -19.90 3.97 -11.06
N PHE A 373 -20.67 2.95 -10.66
CA PHE A 373 -20.41 2.24 -9.40
C PHE A 373 -19.10 1.46 -9.45
N GLY A 374 -18.85 0.74 -10.54
CA GLY A 374 -17.59 0.01 -10.71
C GLY A 374 -16.37 0.94 -10.60
N LEU A 375 -16.37 2.03 -11.36
CA LEU A 375 -15.31 3.04 -11.36
C LEU A 375 -15.11 3.66 -9.98
N THR A 376 -16.20 4.16 -9.37
CA THR A 376 -16.14 4.86 -8.07
C THR A 376 -15.60 3.95 -6.97
N TYR A 377 -16.02 2.68 -6.95
CA TYR A 377 -15.56 1.73 -5.94
C TYR A 377 -14.08 1.35 -6.13
N GLY A 378 -13.56 1.39 -7.37
CA GLY A 378 -12.16 1.10 -7.67
C GLY A 378 -11.19 2.24 -7.35
N LEU A 379 -11.60 3.50 -7.56
CA LEU A 379 -10.72 4.68 -7.59
C LEU A 379 -9.89 4.91 -6.32
N LEU A 380 -10.40 4.57 -5.13
CA LEU A 380 -9.71 4.83 -3.87
C LEU A 380 -9.04 3.60 -3.27
N GLN A 381 -9.22 2.41 -3.86
CA GLN A 381 -8.82 1.14 -3.25
C GLN A 381 -7.31 0.94 -3.11
N ILE A 382 -6.54 1.44 -4.06
CA ILE A 382 -5.08 1.23 -4.10
C ILE A 382 -4.35 2.44 -3.55
N VAL A 383 -4.72 3.65 -3.97
CA VAL A 383 -4.05 4.88 -3.54
C VAL A 383 -4.16 5.09 -2.03
N GLY A 384 -5.28 4.73 -1.41
CA GLY A 384 -5.48 4.81 0.04
C GLY A 384 -4.64 3.81 0.86
N GLU A 385 -4.22 2.72 0.25
CA GLU A 385 -3.42 1.65 0.90
C GLU A 385 -2.01 1.53 0.33
N MET A 386 -1.57 2.45 -0.53
CA MET A 386 -0.28 2.34 -1.24
C MET A 386 0.91 2.18 -0.30
N ALA A 387 0.90 2.84 0.86
CA ALA A 387 1.95 2.71 1.85
C ALA A 387 1.99 1.29 2.45
N VAL A 388 0.82 0.75 2.84
CA VAL A 388 0.71 -0.62 3.36
C VAL A 388 1.12 -1.64 2.30
N PHE A 389 0.65 -1.47 1.05
CA PHE A 389 1.02 -2.33 -0.07
C PHE A 389 2.53 -2.37 -0.29
N ARG A 390 3.21 -1.20 -0.34
CA ARG A 390 4.68 -1.14 -0.49
C ARG A 390 5.39 -1.87 0.64
N ARG A 391 4.96 -1.68 1.87
CA ARG A 391 5.52 -2.37 3.04
C ARG A 391 5.34 -3.89 2.95
N GLU A 392 4.14 -4.36 2.58
CA GLU A 392 3.86 -5.79 2.42
C GLU A 392 4.60 -6.39 1.21
N ARG A 393 4.82 -5.59 0.15
CA ARG A 393 5.61 -6.01 -1.02
C ARG A 393 7.05 -6.35 -0.64
N LEU A 394 7.67 -5.59 0.27
CA LEU A 394 9.01 -5.90 0.81
C LEU A 394 9.03 -7.27 1.51
N SER A 395 7.93 -7.67 2.11
CA SER A 395 7.78 -8.99 2.75
C SER A 395 7.39 -10.11 1.77
N GLY A 396 7.36 -9.84 0.45
CA GLY A 396 7.10 -10.85 -0.59
C GLY A 396 5.64 -11.00 -0.99
N LEU A 397 4.81 -9.97 -0.80
CA LEU A 397 3.44 -9.96 -1.30
C LEU A 397 3.39 -10.04 -2.84
N SER A 398 2.54 -10.92 -3.38
CA SER A 398 2.27 -11.01 -4.81
C SER A 398 1.34 -9.88 -5.25
N VAL A 399 1.76 -9.11 -6.27
CA VAL A 399 0.93 -8.02 -6.83
C VAL A 399 -0.36 -8.59 -7.43
N GLY A 400 -0.27 -9.71 -8.15
CA GLY A 400 -1.45 -10.37 -8.74
C GLY A 400 -2.45 -10.81 -7.66
N ALA A 401 -1.98 -11.41 -6.55
CA ALA A 401 -2.84 -11.78 -5.43
C ALA A 401 -3.52 -10.56 -4.79
N TYR A 402 -2.80 -9.44 -4.66
CA TYR A 402 -3.33 -8.20 -4.12
C TYR A 402 -4.44 -7.62 -5.00
N VAL A 403 -4.21 -7.44 -6.31
CA VAL A 403 -5.22 -6.89 -7.23
C VAL A 403 -6.42 -7.84 -7.34
N ALA A 404 -6.20 -9.14 -7.50
CA ALA A 404 -7.27 -10.13 -7.54
C ALA A 404 -8.13 -10.10 -6.26
N SER A 405 -7.52 -9.88 -5.09
CA SER A 405 -8.26 -9.79 -3.82
C SER A 405 -9.19 -8.58 -3.76
N LYS A 406 -8.82 -7.44 -4.37
CA LYS A 406 -9.66 -6.24 -4.45
C LYS A 406 -10.87 -6.50 -5.34
N VAL A 407 -10.67 -7.08 -6.52
CA VAL A 407 -11.77 -7.44 -7.42
C VAL A 407 -12.71 -8.44 -6.74
N THR A 408 -12.17 -9.51 -6.16
CA THR A 408 -12.99 -10.57 -5.51
C THR A 408 -13.78 -10.04 -4.31
N ALA A 409 -13.25 -9.08 -3.55
CA ALA A 409 -13.95 -8.52 -2.40
C ALA A 409 -15.09 -7.57 -2.80
N LEU A 410 -14.94 -6.83 -3.91
CA LEU A 410 -15.91 -5.83 -4.36
C LEU A 410 -16.97 -6.39 -5.32
N LEU A 411 -16.65 -7.45 -6.05
CA LEU A 411 -17.58 -8.07 -7.01
C LEU A 411 -18.95 -8.44 -6.41
N PRO A 412 -19.06 -9.08 -5.22
CA PRO A 412 -20.35 -9.35 -4.60
C PRO A 412 -21.17 -8.10 -4.30
N VAL A 413 -20.48 -7.00 -3.90
CA VAL A 413 -21.15 -5.72 -3.62
C VAL A 413 -21.74 -5.14 -4.91
N LEU A 414 -20.97 -5.13 -6.00
CA LEU A 414 -21.44 -4.69 -7.32
C LEU A 414 -22.59 -5.54 -7.82
N ALA A 415 -22.53 -6.87 -7.64
CA ALA A 415 -23.61 -7.77 -8.02
C ALA A 415 -24.91 -7.48 -7.24
N ILE A 416 -24.81 -7.25 -5.92
CA ILE A 416 -25.98 -6.89 -5.09
C ILE A 416 -26.57 -5.56 -5.56
N VAL A 417 -25.73 -4.55 -5.79
CA VAL A 417 -26.16 -3.22 -6.26
C VAL A 417 -26.88 -3.34 -7.60
N SER A 418 -26.33 -4.08 -8.56
CA SER A 418 -26.93 -4.32 -9.89
C SER A 418 -28.27 -5.05 -9.80
N ALA A 419 -28.35 -6.07 -8.92
CA ALA A 419 -29.60 -6.79 -8.69
C ALA A 419 -30.68 -5.90 -8.09
N VAL A 420 -30.34 -5.10 -7.07
CA VAL A 420 -31.28 -4.16 -6.43
C VAL A 420 -31.77 -3.13 -7.44
N LEU A 421 -30.88 -2.55 -8.25
CA LEU A 421 -31.25 -1.60 -9.30
C LEU A 421 -32.31 -2.19 -10.26
N LEU A 422 -32.04 -3.37 -10.81
CA LEU A 422 -32.97 -4.04 -11.75
C LEU A 422 -34.31 -4.38 -11.11
N VAL A 423 -34.29 -4.93 -9.89
CA VAL A 423 -35.53 -5.31 -9.17
C VAL A 423 -36.36 -4.07 -8.88
N VAL A 424 -35.76 -3.00 -8.39
CA VAL A 424 -36.51 -1.77 -8.05
C VAL A 424 -37.07 -1.11 -9.31
N LEU A 425 -36.30 -1.01 -10.40
CA LEU A 425 -36.79 -0.43 -11.66
C LEU A 425 -37.94 -1.26 -12.24
N ARG A 426 -37.91 -2.59 -12.12
CA ARG A 426 -39.00 -3.47 -12.52
C ARG A 426 -40.26 -3.24 -11.67
N VAL A 427 -40.13 -3.25 -10.35
CA VAL A 427 -41.25 -3.05 -9.41
C VAL A 427 -41.90 -1.68 -9.61
N LEU A 428 -41.13 -0.67 -9.92
CA LEU A 428 -41.62 0.68 -10.20
C LEU A 428 -42.20 0.84 -11.62
N GLY A 429 -42.22 -0.21 -12.44
CA GLY A 429 -42.73 -0.19 -13.82
C GLY A 429 -41.91 0.71 -14.76
N ARG A 430 -40.57 0.81 -14.53
CA ARG A 430 -39.64 1.54 -15.38
C ARG A 430 -38.96 0.65 -16.41
N LEU A 431 -39.05 -0.68 -16.24
CA LEU A 431 -38.59 -1.71 -17.17
C LEU A 431 -39.76 -2.56 -17.64
N PRO A 432 -39.70 -3.12 -18.85
CA PRO A 432 -40.78 -3.96 -19.40
C PRO A 432 -40.96 -5.25 -18.60
N ALA A 433 -42.20 -5.76 -18.58
CA ALA A 433 -42.55 -7.02 -17.93
C ALA A 433 -42.13 -8.23 -18.79
N VAL A 434 -40.84 -8.41 -19.00
CA VAL A 434 -40.22 -9.56 -19.71
C VAL A 434 -39.91 -10.71 -18.77
N GLY A 435 -39.52 -11.87 -19.32
CA GLY A 435 -39.16 -13.07 -18.56
C GLY A 435 -37.96 -12.87 -17.63
N TRP A 436 -37.84 -13.73 -16.62
CA TRP A 436 -36.70 -13.67 -15.69
C TRP A 436 -35.37 -14.07 -16.33
N ASP A 437 -35.40 -14.82 -17.44
CA ASP A 437 -34.26 -15.15 -18.29
C ASP A 437 -33.61 -13.89 -18.87
N VAL A 438 -34.42 -12.96 -19.40
CA VAL A 438 -33.95 -11.67 -19.90
C VAL A 438 -33.33 -10.82 -18.75
N TYR A 439 -33.99 -10.78 -17.57
CA TYR A 439 -33.42 -10.10 -16.41
C TYR A 439 -32.10 -10.72 -15.94
N GLY A 440 -31.94 -12.03 -16.12
CA GLY A 440 -30.66 -12.71 -15.88
C GLY A 440 -29.55 -12.23 -16.83
N LEU A 441 -29.88 -12.03 -18.12
CA LEU A 441 -28.91 -11.47 -19.09
C LEU A 441 -28.55 -10.01 -18.77
N LEU A 442 -29.56 -9.17 -18.48
CA LEU A 442 -29.35 -7.78 -18.05
C LEU A 442 -28.43 -7.71 -16.82
N PHE A 443 -28.70 -8.57 -15.83
CA PHE A 443 -27.87 -8.65 -14.62
C PHE A 443 -26.43 -9.01 -14.95
N VAL A 444 -26.20 -10.04 -15.77
CA VAL A 444 -24.84 -10.44 -16.17
C VAL A 444 -24.14 -9.29 -16.91
N THR A 445 -24.82 -8.63 -17.85
CA THR A 445 -24.26 -7.52 -18.61
C THR A 445 -23.84 -6.37 -17.69
N ILE A 446 -24.68 -5.96 -16.72
CA ILE A 446 -24.36 -4.88 -15.79
C ILE A 446 -23.21 -5.28 -14.85
N VAL A 447 -23.17 -6.52 -14.37
CA VAL A 447 -22.08 -6.98 -13.49
C VAL A 447 -20.75 -7.04 -14.24
N VAL A 448 -20.74 -7.48 -15.50
CA VAL A 448 -19.53 -7.51 -16.33
C VAL A 448 -19.06 -6.07 -16.63
N GLU A 449 -19.98 -5.15 -16.97
CA GLU A 449 -19.66 -3.72 -17.13
C GLU A 449 -19.09 -3.14 -15.84
N ALA A 450 -19.75 -3.32 -14.69
CA ALA A 450 -19.28 -2.84 -13.42
C ALA A 450 -17.90 -3.41 -13.04
N THR A 451 -17.61 -4.65 -13.43
CA THR A 451 -16.29 -5.28 -13.24
C THR A 451 -15.24 -4.65 -14.14
N SER A 452 -15.59 -4.35 -15.39
CA SER A 452 -14.70 -3.63 -16.33
C SER A 452 -14.37 -2.22 -15.80
N ALA A 453 -15.38 -1.50 -15.35
CA ALA A 453 -15.23 -0.17 -14.75
C ALA A 453 -14.47 -0.20 -13.42
N LEU A 454 -14.67 -1.24 -12.59
CA LEU A 454 -13.88 -1.47 -11.39
C LEU A 454 -12.39 -1.63 -11.73
N ALA A 455 -12.07 -2.42 -12.75
CA ALA A 455 -10.69 -2.59 -13.21
C ALA A 455 -10.08 -1.27 -13.70
N LEU A 456 -10.84 -0.43 -14.40
CA LEU A 456 -10.42 0.92 -14.79
C LEU A 456 -10.18 1.81 -13.56
N GLY A 457 -11.05 1.77 -12.56
CA GLY A 457 -10.89 2.48 -11.30
C GLY A 457 -9.65 2.04 -10.53
N LEU A 458 -9.38 0.73 -10.47
CA LEU A 458 -8.16 0.19 -9.85
C LEU A 458 -6.90 0.65 -10.60
N LEU A 459 -6.91 0.67 -11.93
CA LEU A 459 -5.80 1.16 -12.74
C LEU A 459 -5.55 2.65 -12.48
N ALA A 460 -6.59 3.47 -12.50
CA ALA A 460 -6.49 4.89 -12.18
C ALA A 460 -5.96 5.10 -10.75
N SER A 461 -6.48 4.35 -9.77
CA SER A 461 -6.00 4.35 -8.38
C SER A 461 -4.52 3.98 -8.25
N ALA A 462 -4.05 3.02 -9.05
CA ALA A 462 -2.65 2.62 -9.08
C ALA A 462 -1.74 3.65 -9.75
N ALA A 463 -2.27 4.44 -10.69
CA ALA A 463 -1.51 5.42 -11.47
C ALA A 463 -1.29 6.76 -10.76
N VAL A 464 -2.22 7.18 -9.87
CA VAL A 464 -2.17 8.46 -9.16
C VAL A 464 -1.31 8.39 -7.89
N SER A 465 -0.96 9.56 -7.34
CA SER A 465 -0.09 9.67 -6.17
C SER A 465 -0.84 9.90 -4.86
N ASN A 466 -2.05 10.44 -4.91
CA ASN A 466 -2.87 10.74 -3.72
C ASN A 466 -4.38 10.63 -4.03
N ALA A 467 -5.19 10.58 -2.98
CA ALA A 467 -6.63 10.44 -3.08
C ALA A 467 -7.32 11.62 -3.80
N ALA A 468 -6.78 12.83 -3.71
CA ALA A 468 -7.35 13.99 -4.38
C ALA A 468 -7.21 13.86 -5.92
N GLN A 469 -6.07 13.39 -6.42
CA GLN A 469 -5.88 13.10 -7.84
C GLN A 469 -6.82 11.99 -8.32
N ALA A 470 -7.06 10.96 -7.50
CA ALA A 470 -8.01 9.90 -7.82
C ALA A 470 -9.43 10.47 -7.97
N ALA A 471 -9.86 11.34 -7.05
CA ALA A 471 -11.17 11.97 -7.10
C ALA A 471 -11.35 12.84 -8.37
N LEU A 472 -10.32 13.58 -8.78
CA LEU A 472 -10.32 14.37 -10.02
C LEU A 472 -10.38 13.50 -11.30
N ALA A 473 -9.93 12.25 -11.25
CA ALA A 473 -10.02 11.34 -12.38
C ALA A 473 -11.47 10.88 -12.65
N LEU A 474 -12.35 10.90 -11.64
CA LEU A 474 -13.73 10.43 -11.79
C LEU A 474 -14.48 11.15 -12.93
N PRO A 475 -14.65 12.49 -12.93
CA PRO A 475 -15.34 13.17 -14.04
C PRO A 475 -14.61 12.99 -15.37
N MET A 476 -13.26 13.00 -15.38
CA MET A 476 -12.48 12.82 -16.61
C MET A 476 -12.73 11.46 -17.27
N LEU A 477 -12.98 10.41 -16.49
CA LEU A 477 -13.27 9.08 -17.01
C LEU A 477 -14.76 8.89 -17.33
N CYS A 478 -15.66 9.58 -16.63
CA CYS A 478 -17.10 9.52 -16.87
C CYS A 478 -17.55 10.28 -18.15
N PHE A 479 -17.02 11.48 -18.40
CA PHE A 479 -17.44 12.29 -19.53
C PHE A 479 -17.35 11.57 -20.89
N PRO A 480 -16.24 10.92 -21.26
CA PRO A 480 -16.16 10.18 -22.52
C PRO A 480 -17.21 9.07 -22.62
N GLN A 481 -17.49 8.37 -21.52
CA GLN A 481 -18.49 7.29 -21.47
C GLN A 481 -19.91 7.79 -21.75
N VAL A 482 -20.22 8.99 -21.29
CA VAL A 482 -21.53 9.62 -21.55
C VAL A 482 -21.59 10.13 -22.99
N LEU A 483 -20.58 10.85 -23.46
CA LEU A 483 -20.61 11.49 -24.79
C LEU A 483 -20.53 10.48 -25.94
N PHE A 484 -19.69 9.47 -25.82
CA PHE A 484 -19.42 8.50 -26.89
C PHE A 484 -20.06 7.13 -26.63
N GLY A 485 -20.93 7.02 -25.65
CA GLY A 485 -21.62 5.77 -25.28
C GLY A 485 -22.73 5.37 -26.27
N GLY A 486 -23.04 6.20 -27.27
CA GLY A 486 -24.00 5.88 -28.33
C GLY A 486 -25.45 6.28 -28.06
N ALA A 487 -25.77 6.77 -26.85
CA ALA A 487 -27.14 7.18 -26.52
C ALA A 487 -27.46 8.65 -26.81
N ILE A 488 -26.48 9.56 -26.66
CA ILE A 488 -26.67 10.98 -26.97
C ILE A 488 -26.56 11.20 -28.48
N VAL A 489 -25.53 10.63 -29.07
CA VAL A 489 -25.30 10.60 -30.52
C VAL A 489 -25.10 9.14 -30.90
N PRO A 490 -25.99 8.56 -31.74
CA PRO A 490 -25.80 7.20 -32.26
C PRO A 490 -24.44 7.05 -32.96
N VAL A 491 -23.82 5.88 -32.83
CA VAL A 491 -22.44 5.66 -33.28
C VAL A 491 -22.27 5.83 -34.79
N ASP A 492 -23.28 5.49 -35.56
CA ASP A 492 -23.34 5.66 -37.01
C ASP A 492 -23.33 7.15 -37.44
N GLN A 493 -23.83 8.04 -36.59
CA GLN A 493 -23.85 9.49 -36.81
C GLN A 493 -22.59 10.20 -36.31
N MET A 494 -21.72 9.50 -35.58
CA MET A 494 -20.45 10.06 -35.11
C MET A 494 -19.45 10.23 -36.25
N THR A 495 -18.58 11.23 -36.12
CA THR A 495 -17.38 11.36 -36.98
C THR A 495 -16.45 10.16 -36.78
N THR A 496 -15.54 9.93 -37.75
CA THR A 496 -14.58 8.81 -37.66
C THR A 496 -13.78 8.79 -36.34
N PRO A 497 -13.23 9.92 -35.82
CA PRO A 497 -12.59 9.92 -34.51
C PRO A 497 -13.54 9.56 -33.36
N GLY A 498 -14.80 10.01 -33.41
CA GLY A 498 -15.81 9.66 -32.42
C GLY A 498 -16.14 8.17 -32.39
N ARG A 499 -16.27 7.56 -33.57
CA ARG A 499 -16.46 6.10 -33.71
C ARG A 499 -15.29 5.30 -33.15
N LEU A 500 -14.07 5.72 -33.46
CA LEU A 500 -12.86 5.06 -32.89
C LEU A 500 -12.80 5.19 -31.36
N MET A 501 -13.12 6.39 -30.84
CA MET A 501 -13.20 6.60 -29.39
C MET A 501 -14.26 5.70 -28.75
N SER A 502 -15.44 5.59 -29.34
CA SER A 502 -16.52 4.75 -28.81
C SER A 502 -16.13 3.26 -28.72
N LEU A 503 -15.23 2.75 -29.56
CA LEU A 503 -14.78 1.35 -29.53
C LEU A 503 -14.04 0.98 -28.24
N VAL A 504 -13.33 1.93 -27.64
CA VAL A 504 -12.53 1.70 -26.43
C VAL A 504 -13.27 2.04 -25.14
N LEU A 505 -14.56 2.36 -25.22
CA LEU A 505 -15.40 2.71 -24.08
C LEU A 505 -16.34 1.56 -23.72
N SER A 506 -16.29 1.13 -22.47
CA SER A 506 -17.05 -0.02 -21.99
C SER A 506 -18.55 0.25 -21.98
N ASN A 507 -18.97 1.46 -21.58
CA ASN A 507 -20.38 1.82 -21.49
C ASN A 507 -21.13 1.69 -22.84
N ARG A 508 -20.47 1.92 -23.98
CA ARG A 508 -21.05 1.65 -25.29
C ARG A 508 -21.43 0.17 -25.46
N HIS A 509 -20.50 -0.73 -25.16
CA HIS A 509 -20.73 -2.17 -25.29
C HIS A 509 -21.82 -2.67 -24.35
N ALA A 510 -21.90 -2.11 -23.12
CA ALA A 510 -22.96 -2.40 -22.19
C ALA A 510 -24.31 -1.90 -22.70
N PHE A 511 -24.38 -0.66 -23.22
CA PHE A 511 -25.57 -0.09 -23.82
C PHE A 511 -26.08 -0.93 -25.00
N ASP A 512 -25.19 -1.30 -25.93
CA ASP A 512 -25.52 -2.17 -27.06
C ASP A 512 -26.05 -3.54 -26.60
N ALA A 513 -25.42 -4.16 -25.59
CA ALA A 513 -25.83 -5.46 -25.07
C ALA A 513 -27.20 -5.40 -24.40
N LEU A 514 -27.41 -4.46 -23.48
CA LEU A 514 -28.69 -4.28 -22.78
C LEU A 514 -29.83 -3.95 -23.75
N GLY A 515 -29.55 -3.14 -24.79
CA GLY A 515 -30.54 -2.81 -25.80
C GLY A 515 -30.98 -4.03 -26.63
N ARG A 516 -30.04 -4.93 -26.97
CA ARG A 516 -30.34 -6.20 -27.66
C ARG A 516 -31.09 -7.18 -26.76
N ASP A 517 -30.71 -7.30 -25.49
CA ASP A 517 -31.37 -8.19 -24.52
C ASP A 517 -32.85 -7.77 -24.29
N LEU A 518 -33.14 -6.47 -24.39
CA LEU A 518 -34.49 -5.92 -24.29
C LEU A 518 -35.22 -5.82 -25.63
N ASP A 519 -34.62 -6.30 -26.73
CA ASP A 519 -35.17 -6.25 -28.07
C ASP A 519 -35.65 -4.82 -28.46
N LEU A 520 -34.74 -3.83 -28.26
CA LEU A 520 -35.07 -2.42 -28.54
C LEU A 520 -35.32 -2.17 -30.03
N ASP A 521 -34.89 -3.01 -30.92
CA ASP A 521 -35.13 -2.90 -32.36
C ASP A 521 -36.62 -2.84 -32.70
N ARG A 522 -37.48 -3.58 -31.99
CA ARG A 522 -38.94 -3.53 -32.18
C ARG A 522 -39.53 -2.13 -31.95
N TYR A 523 -38.89 -1.32 -31.10
CA TYR A 523 -39.38 0.06 -30.81
C TYR A 523 -38.88 1.07 -31.84
N THR A 524 -37.86 0.75 -32.65
CA THR A 524 -37.34 1.67 -33.69
C THR A 524 -38.36 1.91 -34.81
N ALA A 525 -39.23 0.96 -35.06
CA ALA A 525 -40.31 1.07 -36.05
C ALA A 525 -41.58 1.75 -35.50
N THR A 526 -41.83 1.66 -34.18
CA THR A 526 -43.09 2.08 -33.56
C THR A 526 -42.99 3.44 -32.86
N LEU A 527 -41.82 3.80 -32.35
CA LEU A 527 -41.57 5.05 -31.62
C LEU A 527 -40.67 5.98 -32.45
N PRO A 528 -41.16 7.20 -32.87
CA PRO A 528 -40.37 8.15 -33.65
C PRO A 528 -39.02 8.50 -33.02
N ALA A 529 -38.97 8.65 -31.70
CA ALA A 529 -37.75 8.94 -30.93
C ALA A 529 -36.69 7.81 -31.00
N MET A 530 -37.12 6.59 -31.29
CA MET A 530 -36.22 5.41 -31.41
C MET A 530 -35.68 5.21 -32.83
N SER A 531 -36.25 5.88 -33.85
CA SER A 531 -35.84 5.73 -35.24
C SER A 531 -34.36 6.08 -35.49
N VAL A 532 -33.75 6.90 -34.64
CA VAL A 532 -32.33 7.30 -34.67
C VAL A 532 -31.39 6.13 -34.35
N TYR A 533 -31.89 5.07 -33.68
CA TYR A 533 -31.13 3.89 -33.25
C TYR A 533 -31.37 2.68 -34.14
N ARG A 534 -31.96 2.84 -35.32
CA ARG A 534 -32.39 1.74 -36.21
C ARG A 534 -31.25 0.73 -36.50
N ASP A 535 -30.01 1.20 -36.58
CA ASP A 535 -28.84 0.38 -36.89
C ASP A 535 -27.97 0.05 -35.66
N THR A 536 -28.41 0.39 -34.44
CA THR A 536 -27.59 0.29 -33.23
C THR A 536 -27.67 -1.10 -32.56
N PHE A 537 -28.88 -1.69 -32.47
CA PHE A 537 -29.10 -2.87 -31.64
C PHE A 537 -29.13 -4.19 -32.40
N HIS A 538 -28.65 -4.23 -33.65
CA HIS A 538 -28.60 -5.45 -34.45
C HIS A 538 -27.50 -6.42 -34.00
N GLY A 539 -27.75 -7.72 -34.12
CA GLY A 539 -26.79 -8.78 -33.85
C GLY A 539 -26.91 -9.39 -32.46
N GLY A 540 -25.93 -10.22 -32.09
CA GLY A 540 -25.94 -10.95 -30.82
C GLY A 540 -25.19 -10.23 -29.69
N THR A 541 -25.65 -10.41 -28.45
CA THR A 541 -25.07 -9.80 -27.22
C THR A 541 -23.67 -10.32 -26.91
N GLY A 542 -23.32 -11.53 -27.39
CA GLY A 542 -22.06 -12.20 -27.02
C GLY A 542 -20.79 -11.40 -27.35
N ALA A 543 -20.76 -10.70 -28.51
CA ALA A 543 -19.61 -9.87 -28.89
C ALA A 543 -19.37 -8.72 -27.89
N SER A 544 -20.42 -8.05 -27.45
CA SER A 544 -20.35 -6.97 -26.46
C SER A 544 -19.90 -7.48 -25.10
N LEU A 545 -20.38 -8.63 -24.65
CA LEU A 545 -19.95 -9.27 -23.40
C LEU A 545 -18.46 -9.69 -23.45
N ILE A 546 -18.00 -10.21 -24.58
CA ILE A 546 -16.58 -10.54 -24.78
C ILE A 546 -15.73 -9.28 -24.74
N ALA A 547 -16.16 -8.17 -25.35
CA ALA A 547 -15.47 -6.89 -25.29
C ALA A 547 -15.36 -6.39 -23.84
N LEU A 548 -16.45 -6.38 -23.08
CA LEU A 548 -16.48 -5.99 -21.67
C LEU A 548 -15.57 -6.86 -20.80
N ALA A 549 -15.63 -8.18 -20.96
CA ALA A 549 -14.76 -9.11 -20.25
C ALA A 549 -13.28 -8.88 -20.61
N SER A 550 -12.99 -8.60 -21.89
CA SER A 550 -11.64 -8.28 -22.36
C SER A 550 -11.11 -7.00 -21.72
N PHE A 551 -11.93 -5.94 -21.62
CA PHE A 551 -11.56 -4.71 -20.90
C PHE A 551 -11.23 -5.01 -19.44
N ALA A 552 -12.07 -5.77 -18.73
CA ALA A 552 -11.84 -6.14 -17.35
C ALA A 552 -10.49 -6.86 -17.17
N VAL A 553 -10.17 -7.81 -18.04
CA VAL A 553 -8.91 -8.58 -17.99
C VAL A 553 -7.71 -7.66 -18.30
N VAL A 554 -7.76 -6.92 -19.43
CA VAL A 554 -6.65 -6.06 -19.88
C VAL A 554 -6.34 -4.98 -18.83
N LEU A 555 -7.37 -4.30 -18.30
CA LEU A 555 -7.20 -3.26 -17.30
C LEU A 555 -6.69 -3.82 -15.96
N THR A 556 -7.11 -5.02 -15.57
CA THR A 556 -6.59 -5.71 -14.38
C THR A 556 -5.10 -6.06 -14.55
N LEU A 557 -4.71 -6.58 -15.72
CA LEU A 557 -3.29 -6.87 -16.02
C LEU A 557 -2.45 -5.59 -16.08
N ALA A 558 -2.99 -4.52 -16.66
CA ALA A 558 -2.35 -3.21 -16.66
C ALA A 558 -2.16 -2.67 -15.23
N THR A 559 -3.14 -2.86 -14.35
CA THR A 559 -3.03 -2.50 -12.92
C THR A 559 -1.88 -3.25 -12.24
N VAL A 560 -1.78 -4.56 -12.45
CA VAL A 560 -0.68 -5.39 -11.94
C VAL A 560 0.66 -4.87 -12.44
N TRP A 561 0.78 -4.57 -13.73
CA TRP A 561 2.01 -4.07 -14.35
C TRP A 561 2.42 -2.68 -13.80
N VAL A 562 1.48 -1.74 -13.67
CA VAL A 562 1.74 -0.42 -13.09
C VAL A 562 2.22 -0.54 -11.65
N LEU A 563 1.55 -1.36 -10.83
CA LEU A 563 1.93 -1.58 -9.44
C LEU A 563 3.30 -2.25 -9.30
N ASP A 564 3.59 -3.24 -10.14
CA ASP A 564 4.89 -3.92 -10.10
C ASP A 564 6.02 -2.94 -10.41
N ARG A 565 5.87 -2.09 -11.44
CA ARG A 565 6.83 -1.02 -11.77
C ARG A 565 6.98 0.02 -10.67
N ARG A 566 5.87 0.47 -10.06
CA ARG A 566 5.88 1.48 -8.98
C ARG A 566 6.38 0.96 -7.64
N SER A 567 6.35 -0.35 -7.43
CA SER A 567 6.85 -1.02 -6.22
C SER A 567 8.24 -1.61 -6.37
N ALA A 568 8.84 -1.53 -7.56
CA ALA A 568 10.21 -1.98 -7.77
C ALA A 568 11.20 -1.14 -6.94
N PRO A 569 12.22 -1.76 -6.31
CA PRO A 569 13.25 -1.04 -5.58
C PRO A 569 13.90 0.01 -6.49
N GLY A 570 13.88 1.28 -6.07
CA GLY A 570 14.43 2.39 -6.86
C GLY A 570 13.41 3.18 -7.70
N ALA A 571 12.14 2.79 -7.79
CA ALA A 571 11.11 3.51 -8.56
C ALA A 571 10.50 4.74 -7.87
N SER A 572 10.79 4.94 -6.58
CA SER A 572 10.13 5.96 -5.76
C SER A 572 10.78 7.35 -5.82
N ARG A 573 11.01 7.93 -6.99
CA ARG A 573 11.23 9.38 -7.21
C ARG A 573 11.76 9.64 -8.63
N ARG A 574 10.94 9.36 -9.64
CA ARG A 574 11.03 10.07 -10.91
C ARG A 574 9.95 11.12 -10.98
#